data_2db339a426e80f50fb7e8bf622c80db2
#
_entry.id   2db339a426e80f50fb7e8bf622c80db2
#
_cell.length_a   1.000
_cell.length_b   1.000
_cell.length_c   1.000
_cell.angle_alpha   90.00
_cell.angle_beta   90.00
_cell.angle_gamma   90.00
#
_symmetry.space_group_name_H-M   'P 1'
#
loop_
_entity.id
_entity.type
_entity.pdbx_description
1 polymer ?
#
loop_
_entity_poly.entity_id
_entity_poly.type
_entity_poly.pdbx_seq_one_letter_code
_entity_poly.pdbx_strand_id
1 'polypeptide(L)'
;MNVVFHRRFEKMAGKLPAMTKKKMVERIALFSKDPLNSVLRNHALHTPYKSSYSIDITGEYRAVYELIDDQTALFTHIGTHSHLYK
;
A
#
# COMPACT_ATOMS: atom_id res chain seq x y z
N MET A 1 5.45 -12.92 1.85
CA MET A 1 5.45 -11.91 0.76
C MET A 1 6.62 -10.96 0.95
N ASN A 2 7.48 -10.87 -0.04
CA ASN A 2 8.58 -9.90 -0.02
C ASN A 2 8.05 -8.52 -0.40
N VAL A 3 8.61 -7.47 0.20
CA VAL A 3 8.16 -6.10 -0.03
C VAL A 3 9.31 -5.25 -0.53
N VAL A 4 9.08 -4.53 -1.62
CA VAL A 4 10.02 -3.58 -2.20
C VAL A 4 9.29 -2.25 -2.37
N PHE A 5 10.00 -1.15 -2.27
CA PHE A 5 9.41 0.19 -2.35
C PHE A 5 9.92 0.95 -3.57
N HIS A 6 8.99 1.43 -4.37
CA HIS A 6 9.31 2.34 -5.46
C HIS A 6 9.74 3.69 -4.85
N ARG A 7 10.66 4.37 -5.53
CA ARG A 7 11.14 5.70 -5.12
C ARG A 7 10.01 6.68 -4.87
N ARG A 8 8.99 6.67 -5.73
CA ARG A 8 7.79 7.52 -5.58
C ARG A 8 7.06 7.22 -4.27
N PHE A 9 6.92 5.92 -3.92
CA PHE A 9 6.30 5.53 -2.66
C PHE A 9 7.07 6.10 -1.48
N GLU A 10 8.39 5.98 -1.51
CA GLU A 10 9.24 6.49 -0.43
C GLU A 10 9.08 8.00 -0.24
N LYS A 11 8.99 8.75 -1.34
CA LYS A 11 8.75 10.19 -1.28
C LYS A 11 7.39 10.52 -0.68
N MET A 12 6.36 9.83 -1.11
CA MET A 12 5.00 10.03 -0.60
C MET A 12 4.92 9.67 0.88
N ALA A 13 5.53 8.54 1.27
CA ALA A 13 5.57 8.08 2.66
C ALA A 13 6.28 9.09 3.56
N GLY A 14 7.33 9.73 3.06
CA GLY A 14 8.07 10.72 3.82
C GLY A 14 7.26 11.94 4.23
N LYS A 15 6.17 12.21 3.52
CA LYS A 15 5.29 13.36 3.79
C LYS A 15 4.11 13.04 4.69
N LEU A 16 3.97 11.80 5.12
CA LEU A 16 2.85 11.40 5.97
C LEU A 16 3.00 11.94 7.39
N PRO A 17 1.89 12.21 8.08
CA PRO A 17 1.93 12.51 9.51
C PRO A 17 2.58 11.37 10.28
N ALA A 18 3.24 11.68 11.40
CA ALA A 18 3.98 10.70 12.20
C ALA A 18 3.16 9.47 12.57
N MET A 19 1.91 9.68 13.01
CA MET A 19 1.03 8.57 13.40
C MET A 19 0.67 7.68 12.20
N THR A 20 0.49 8.29 11.03
CA THR A 20 0.20 7.54 9.81
C THR A 20 1.40 6.74 9.36
N LYS A 21 2.61 7.30 9.48
CA LYS A 21 3.85 6.56 9.19
C LYS A 21 3.97 5.32 10.05
N LYS A 22 3.69 5.46 11.35
CA LYS A 22 3.73 4.34 12.28
C LYS A 22 2.75 3.25 11.86
N LYS A 23 1.54 3.65 11.50
CA LYS A 23 0.51 2.72 11.06
C LYS A 23 0.90 2.05 9.74
N MET A 24 1.51 2.80 8.83
CA MET A 24 2.02 2.25 7.58
C MET A 24 3.01 1.12 7.83
N VAL A 25 3.98 1.33 8.72
CA VAL A 25 4.97 0.31 9.06
C VAL A 25 4.29 -0.94 9.60
N GLU A 26 3.33 -0.77 10.53
CA GLU A 26 2.59 -1.88 11.12
C GLU A 26 1.82 -2.68 10.07
N ARG A 27 1.11 -1.99 9.17
CA ARG A 27 0.25 -2.63 8.17
C ARG A 27 1.07 -3.32 7.09
N ILE A 28 2.18 -2.74 6.68
CA ILE A 28 3.05 -3.36 5.68
C ILE A 28 3.76 -4.59 6.29
N ALA A 29 4.13 -4.53 7.56
CA ALA A 29 4.68 -5.69 8.26
C ALA A 29 3.64 -6.82 8.32
N LEU A 30 2.39 -6.49 8.61
CA LEU A 30 1.29 -7.46 8.59
C LEU A 30 1.09 -8.04 7.19
N PHE A 31 1.08 -7.20 6.17
CA PHE A 31 0.97 -7.62 4.78
C PHE A 31 2.07 -8.63 4.41
N SER A 32 3.29 -8.37 4.83
CA SER A 32 4.43 -9.24 4.56
C SER A 32 4.21 -10.65 5.10
N LYS A 33 3.56 -10.77 6.25
CA LYS A 33 3.30 -12.07 6.91
C LYS A 33 1.99 -12.71 6.46
N ASP A 34 0.98 -11.89 6.23
CA ASP A 34 -0.39 -12.34 5.98
C ASP A 34 -1.08 -11.38 5.03
N PRO A 35 -0.74 -11.43 3.73
CA PRO A 35 -1.23 -10.44 2.77
C PRO A 35 -2.75 -10.41 2.60
N LEU A 36 -3.44 -11.48 2.95
CA LEU A 36 -4.90 -11.54 2.84
C LEU A 36 -5.62 -11.33 4.17
N ASN A 37 -4.90 -10.86 5.19
CA ASN A 37 -5.52 -10.54 6.47
C ASN A 37 -6.66 -9.55 6.25
N SER A 38 -7.82 -9.83 6.85
CA SER A 38 -9.04 -9.06 6.62
C SER A 38 -8.91 -7.57 6.96
N VAL A 39 -8.04 -7.23 7.91
CA VAL A 39 -7.79 -5.85 8.34
C VAL A 39 -7.23 -5.01 7.19
N LEU A 40 -6.47 -5.63 6.29
CA LEU A 40 -5.85 -4.93 5.16
C LEU A 40 -6.83 -4.62 4.04
N ARG A 41 -7.94 -5.35 3.95
CA ARG A 41 -8.92 -5.23 2.86
C ARG A 41 -8.24 -5.20 1.50
N ASN A 42 -7.31 -6.14 1.30
CA ASN A 42 -6.52 -6.26 0.08
C ASN A 42 -7.44 -6.54 -1.11
N HIS A 43 -7.38 -5.71 -2.13
CA HIS A 43 -8.24 -5.89 -3.30
C HIS A 43 -7.57 -5.33 -4.56
N ALA A 44 -7.96 -5.90 -5.71
CA ALA A 44 -7.48 -5.45 -7.00
C ALA A 44 -8.10 -4.10 -7.36
N LEU A 45 -7.34 -3.29 -8.06
CA LEU A 45 -7.80 -1.98 -8.53
C LEU A 45 -8.12 -2.01 -10.02
N HIS A 46 -8.96 -1.05 -10.42
CA HIS A 46 -9.31 -0.84 -11.82
C HIS A 46 -8.57 0.39 -12.35
N THR A 47 -8.97 0.87 -13.50
CA THR A 47 -8.40 2.09 -14.09
C THR A 47 -8.40 3.24 -13.07
N PRO A 48 -7.32 4.06 -12.97
CA PRO A 48 -6.09 4.00 -13.77
C PRO A 48 -5.02 3.03 -13.26
N TYR A 49 -5.25 2.37 -12.12
CA TYR A 49 -4.27 1.49 -11.48
C TYR A 49 -4.41 0.03 -11.92
N LYS A 50 -4.65 -0.18 -13.20
CA LYS A 50 -4.79 -1.52 -13.76
C LYS A 50 -3.58 -2.39 -13.39
N SER A 51 -3.84 -3.62 -12.98
CA SER A 51 -2.83 -4.59 -12.53
C SER A 51 -2.19 -4.23 -11.18
N SER A 52 -2.81 -3.32 -10.44
CA SER A 52 -2.37 -2.96 -9.08
C SER A 52 -3.40 -3.41 -8.05
N TYR A 53 -2.95 -3.40 -6.80
CA TYR A 53 -3.76 -3.77 -5.64
C TYR A 53 -3.64 -2.70 -4.58
N SER A 54 -4.60 -2.66 -3.66
CA SER A 54 -4.60 -1.69 -2.58
C SER A 54 -4.78 -2.40 -1.24
N ILE A 55 -4.08 -1.90 -0.21
CA ILE A 55 -4.34 -2.29 1.16
C ILE A 55 -4.66 -1.05 2.00
N ASP A 56 -5.50 -1.23 3.02
CA ASP A 56 -5.83 -0.17 3.96
C ASP A 56 -4.70 0.03 4.95
N ILE A 57 -4.25 1.26 5.09
CA ILE A 57 -3.30 1.64 6.14
C ILE A 57 -4.07 2.18 7.35
N THR A 58 -4.97 3.13 7.11
CA THR A 58 -5.94 3.64 8.08
C THR A 58 -7.29 3.75 7.39
N GLY A 59 -8.28 4.31 8.06
CA GLY A 59 -9.57 4.56 7.41
C GLY A 59 -9.47 5.47 6.19
N GLU A 60 -8.50 6.39 6.16
CA GLU A 60 -8.31 7.33 5.06
C GLU A 60 -7.20 6.94 4.10
N TYR A 61 -6.12 6.35 4.61
CA TYR A 61 -4.91 6.12 3.83
C TYR A 61 -4.86 4.73 3.25
N ARG A 62 -4.43 4.66 1.99
CA ARG A 62 -4.27 3.42 1.24
C ARG A 62 -2.87 3.33 0.69
N ALA A 63 -2.34 2.11 0.59
CA ALA A 63 -1.08 1.85 -0.09
C ALA A 63 -1.37 0.98 -1.32
N VAL A 64 -0.76 1.34 -2.44
CA VAL A 64 -0.95 0.66 -3.72
C VAL A 64 0.31 -0.10 -4.08
N TYR A 65 0.15 -1.34 -4.52
CA TYR A 65 1.29 -2.16 -4.93
C TYR A 65 0.98 -2.94 -6.19
N GLU A 66 2.06 -3.36 -6.88
CA GLU A 66 2.02 -4.27 -8.01
C GLU A 66 2.79 -5.53 -7.63
N LEU A 67 2.42 -6.66 -8.19
CA LEU A 67 3.19 -7.90 -8.01
C LEU A 67 4.27 -7.96 -9.09
N ILE A 68 5.53 -8.01 -8.66
CA ILE A 68 6.66 -8.22 -9.56
C ILE A 68 6.72 -9.69 -9.95
N ASP A 69 6.45 -10.56 -8.98
CA ASP A 69 6.34 -12.00 -9.15
C ASP A 69 5.38 -12.52 -8.07
N ASP A 70 5.21 -13.83 -7.98
CA ASP A 70 4.25 -14.46 -7.06
C ASP A 70 4.51 -14.14 -5.59
N GLN A 71 5.72 -13.72 -5.26
CA GLN A 71 6.13 -13.55 -3.87
C GLN A 71 6.68 -12.18 -3.54
N THR A 72 6.63 -11.24 -4.50
CA THR A 72 7.21 -9.92 -4.30
C THR A 72 6.24 -8.81 -4.70
N ALA A 73 5.92 -7.95 -3.75
CA ALA A 73 5.07 -6.78 -3.95
C ALA A 73 5.93 -5.52 -4.02
N LEU A 74 5.74 -4.72 -5.07
CA LEU A 74 6.37 -3.42 -5.22
C LEU A 74 5.33 -2.35 -4.86
N PHE A 75 5.53 -1.68 -3.72
CA PHE A 75 4.65 -0.60 -3.32
C PHE A 75 5.00 0.66 -4.11
N THR A 76 4.00 1.23 -4.79
CA THR A 76 4.19 2.31 -5.76
C THR A 76 3.61 3.64 -5.32
N HIS A 77 2.52 3.63 -4.54
CA HIS A 77 1.85 4.85 -4.09
C HIS A 77 1.32 4.68 -2.68
N ILE A 78 1.23 5.79 -1.93
CA ILE A 78 0.53 5.85 -0.66
C ILE A 78 -0.08 7.24 -0.51
N GLY A 79 -1.31 7.30 -0.06
CA GLY A 79 -2.00 8.58 0.14
C GLY A 79 -3.42 8.35 0.59
N THR A 80 -4.20 9.43 0.65
CA THR A 80 -5.61 9.32 0.99
C THR A 80 -6.36 8.71 -0.18
N HIS A 81 -7.48 8.06 0.12
CA HIS A 81 -8.34 7.47 -0.90
C HIS A 81 -8.72 8.50 -1.96
N SER A 82 -9.17 9.67 -1.54
CA SER A 82 -9.60 10.70 -2.49
C SER A 82 -8.44 11.26 -3.33
N HIS A 83 -7.25 11.31 -2.78
CA HIS A 83 -6.08 11.79 -3.53
C HIS A 83 -5.64 10.78 -4.59
N LEU A 84 -5.64 9.49 -4.24
CA LEU A 84 -5.19 8.43 -5.14
C LEU A 84 -6.19 8.11 -6.25
N TYR A 85 -7.49 8.24 -5.96
CA TYR A 85 -8.55 7.76 -6.87
C TYR A 85 -9.42 8.90 -7.41
N LYS A 86 -8.82 10.00 -7.71
CA LYS A 86 -9.52 11.13 -8.32
C LYS A 86 -10.15 10.76 -9.65
#